data_b531b1336d81387bee2101477cc2b389
#
_entry.id   b531b1336d81387bee2101477cc2b389
#
_cell.length_a   1.000
_cell.length_b   1.000
_cell.length_c   1.000
_cell.angle_alpha   90.00
_cell.angle_beta   90.00
_cell.angle_gamma   90.00
#
_symmetry.space_group_name_H-M   'P 1'
#
loop_
_entity.id
_entity.type
_entity.pdbx_description
1 polymer ?
#
loop_
_entity_poly.entity_id
_entity_poly.type
_entity_poly.pdbx_seq_one_letter_code
_entity_poly.pdbx_strand_id
1 'polypeptide(L)'
;SDSARAYHEGVMTHHGPANEDFSDPRLGKEELRRGCRDRRAAVDHRTRMGRDDRRTEHAMSRLLWAHKVALYLSRGDEPDTVGLADTLVMMGKQVLAPVLTDGHGHSLHEPAWAWYDGKNVRTGLWQIPEPIAPVLPASAITVAEVVLCSALLVDRAGYRVGVGGGWYDRVLTQRTPGVPV
;
A
#
# COMPACT_ATOMS: atom_id res chain seq x y z
N SER A 1 -1.80 -6.06 -29.24
CA SER A 1 -0.55 -5.33 -28.95
C SER A 1 -0.71 -3.80 -28.83
N ASP A 2 -1.95 -3.26 -28.72
CA ASP A 2 -2.19 -1.81 -28.72
C ASP A 2 -2.70 -1.22 -27.39
N SER A 3 -2.71 -1.99 -26.32
CA SER A 3 -3.24 -1.49 -25.03
C SER A 3 -2.22 -0.77 -24.14
N ALA A 4 -0.96 -0.70 -24.55
CA ALA A 4 0.10 -0.07 -23.75
C ALA A 4 0.35 1.42 -24.07
N ARG A 5 -0.32 1.99 -25.07
CA ARG A 5 -0.03 3.34 -25.57
C ARG A 5 -0.92 4.46 -25.02
N ALA A 6 -1.98 4.12 -24.28
CA ALA A 6 -2.97 5.11 -23.82
C ALA A 6 -2.64 5.82 -22.49
N TYR A 7 -1.49 5.58 -21.88
CA TYR A 7 -1.13 6.14 -20.57
C TYR A 7 -0.17 7.33 -20.61
N HIS A 8 0.09 7.91 -21.79
CA HIS A 8 1.14 8.93 -21.95
C HIS A 8 0.65 10.39 -21.99
N GLU A 9 -0.64 10.65 -21.94
CA GLU A 9 -1.14 12.05 -22.02
C GLU A 9 -2.02 12.37 -20.81
N GLY A 10 -1.45 13.04 -19.82
CA GLY A 10 -2.19 13.54 -18.65
C GLY A 10 -1.36 13.91 -17.43
N VAL A 11 -0.05 14.07 -17.55
CA VAL A 11 0.75 14.64 -16.45
C VAL A 11 0.69 16.15 -16.54
N MET A 12 -0.26 16.78 -15.85
CA MET A 12 -0.22 18.21 -15.60
C MET A 12 1.02 18.54 -14.78
N THR A 13 1.91 19.30 -15.38
CA THR A 13 3.08 19.91 -14.73
C THR A 13 2.62 21.00 -13.77
N HIS A 14 2.42 20.67 -12.50
CA HIS A 14 2.43 21.68 -11.46
C HIS A 14 3.87 21.92 -11.01
N HIS A 15 4.37 23.11 -11.24
CA HIS A 15 5.62 23.60 -10.72
C HIS A 15 5.49 23.73 -9.19
N GLY A 16 5.85 22.68 -8.49
CA GLY A 16 6.19 22.69 -7.07
C GLY A 16 7.71 22.90 -6.91
N PRO A 17 8.21 23.20 -5.70
CA PRO A 17 9.64 23.42 -5.47
C PRO A 17 10.47 22.25 -5.98
N ALA A 18 11.60 22.58 -6.58
CA ALA A 18 12.61 21.78 -7.26
C ALA A 18 12.37 20.27 -7.26
N ASN A 19 12.09 19.72 -8.43
CA ASN A 19 12.02 18.28 -8.69
C ASN A 19 13.39 17.67 -8.33
N GLU A 20 13.54 17.22 -7.08
CA GLU A 20 14.64 16.30 -6.76
C GLU A 20 14.38 15.03 -7.56
N ASP A 21 15.29 14.75 -8.49
CA ASP A 21 15.19 13.57 -9.35
C ASP A 21 15.59 12.33 -8.53
N PHE A 22 14.57 11.64 -8.00
CA PHE A 22 14.76 10.39 -7.25
C PHE A 22 15.14 9.19 -8.12
N SER A 23 15.22 9.38 -9.43
CA SER A 23 15.74 8.35 -10.33
C SER A 23 17.27 8.34 -10.40
N ASP A 24 17.95 9.27 -9.74
CA ASP A 24 19.41 9.34 -9.69
C ASP A 24 19.99 8.09 -8.99
N PRO A 25 20.70 7.22 -9.70
CA PRO A 25 21.26 6.01 -9.11
C PRO A 25 22.35 6.26 -8.07
N ARG A 26 22.82 7.50 -7.94
CA ARG A 26 23.81 7.90 -6.92
C ARG A 26 23.17 8.11 -5.55
N LEU A 27 21.85 8.31 -5.48
CA LEU A 27 21.16 8.46 -4.23
C LEU A 27 21.02 7.12 -3.52
N GLY A 28 21.45 7.05 -2.28
CA GLY A 28 21.21 5.90 -1.42
C GLY A 28 19.72 5.74 -1.08
N LYS A 29 19.31 4.50 -0.79
CA LYS A 29 17.90 4.22 -0.42
C LYS A 29 17.39 5.08 0.74
N GLU A 30 18.26 5.44 1.69
CA GLU A 30 17.85 6.25 2.84
C GLU A 30 17.60 7.72 2.46
N GLU A 31 18.37 8.27 1.54
CA GLU A 31 18.12 9.60 1.00
C GLU A 31 16.81 9.64 0.23
N LEU A 32 16.54 8.63 -0.60
CA LEU A 32 15.27 8.47 -1.29
C LEU A 32 14.08 8.41 -0.31
N ARG A 33 14.21 7.65 0.77
CA ARG A 33 13.17 7.55 1.81
C ARG A 33 12.93 8.89 2.49
N ARG A 34 14.01 9.60 2.88
CA ARG A 34 13.93 10.91 3.53
C ARG A 34 13.23 11.92 2.62
N GLY A 35 13.70 12.09 1.40
CA GLY A 35 13.10 13.03 0.45
C GLY A 35 11.63 12.72 0.16
N CYS A 36 11.23 11.44 0.11
CA CYS A 36 9.83 11.07 -0.06
C CYS A 36 8.98 11.45 1.17
N ARG A 37 9.48 11.19 2.38
CA ARG A 37 8.80 11.58 3.62
C ARG A 37 8.62 13.09 3.72
N ASP A 38 9.67 13.86 3.43
CA ASP A 38 9.63 15.32 3.46
C ASP A 38 8.59 15.86 2.48
N ARG A 39 8.56 15.35 1.25
CA ARG A 39 7.54 15.74 0.26
C ARG A 39 6.13 15.37 0.68
N ARG A 40 5.91 14.23 1.31
CA ARG A 40 4.59 13.85 1.83
C ARG A 40 4.14 14.79 2.95
N ALA A 41 5.04 15.10 3.87
CA ALA A 41 4.77 16.00 4.98
C ALA A 41 4.43 17.44 4.52
N ALA A 42 5.01 17.89 3.40
CA ALA A 42 4.76 19.22 2.84
C ALA A 42 3.41 19.35 2.11
N VAL A 43 2.71 18.26 1.84
CA VAL A 43 1.40 18.29 1.15
C VAL A 43 0.31 18.71 2.13
N ASP A 44 -0.42 19.78 1.81
CA ASP A 44 -1.57 20.22 2.60
C ASP A 44 -2.71 19.20 2.59
N HIS A 45 -3.57 19.28 3.60
CA HIS A 45 -4.65 18.31 3.82
C HIS A 45 -5.62 18.21 2.63
N ARG A 46 -6.04 19.36 2.06
CA ARG A 46 -6.99 19.38 0.94
C ARG A 46 -6.41 18.73 -0.31
N THR A 47 -5.16 19.03 -0.63
CA THR A 47 -4.44 18.41 -1.75
C THR A 47 -4.29 16.92 -1.54
N ARG A 48 -3.99 16.49 -0.31
CA ARG A 48 -3.89 15.07 0.06
C ARG A 48 -5.19 14.35 -0.17
N MET A 49 -6.30 14.86 0.36
CA MET A 49 -7.63 14.27 0.16
C MET A 49 -7.97 14.11 -1.33
N GLY A 50 -7.79 15.16 -2.13
CA GLY A 50 -8.06 15.07 -3.57
C GLY A 50 -7.16 14.08 -4.32
N ARG A 51 -5.94 13.84 -3.84
CA ARG A 51 -5.08 12.78 -4.37
C ARG A 51 -5.56 11.40 -3.95
N ASP A 52 -6.00 11.24 -2.72
CA ASP A 52 -6.51 9.98 -2.19
C ASP A 52 -7.82 9.58 -2.88
N ASP A 53 -8.73 10.51 -3.11
CA ASP A 53 -9.96 10.25 -3.86
C ASP A 53 -9.65 9.70 -5.27
N ARG A 54 -8.75 10.35 -6.00
CA ARG A 54 -8.36 9.89 -7.34
C ARG A 54 -7.66 8.52 -7.32
N ARG A 55 -6.81 8.26 -6.30
CA ARG A 55 -6.18 6.94 -6.15
C ARG A 55 -7.20 5.87 -5.86
N THR A 56 -8.15 6.16 -4.99
CA THR A 56 -9.23 5.23 -4.62
C THR A 56 -10.08 4.89 -5.84
N GLU A 57 -10.52 5.88 -6.61
CA GLU A 57 -11.26 5.66 -7.86
C GLU A 57 -10.47 4.78 -8.84
N HIS A 58 -9.20 5.10 -9.02
CA HIS A 58 -8.34 4.33 -9.93
C HIS A 58 -8.09 2.91 -9.42
N ALA A 59 -7.84 2.74 -8.14
CA ALA A 59 -7.67 1.43 -7.52
C ALA A 59 -8.96 0.61 -7.63
N MET A 60 -10.12 1.20 -7.33
CA MET A 60 -11.41 0.51 -7.43
C MET A 60 -11.63 -0.05 -8.83
N SER A 61 -11.37 0.73 -9.89
CA SER A 61 -11.54 0.27 -11.27
C SER A 61 -10.67 -0.96 -11.60
N ARG A 62 -9.54 -1.12 -10.91
CA ARG A 62 -8.61 -2.25 -11.07
C ARG A 62 -8.93 -3.44 -10.17
N LEU A 63 -9.71 -3.23 -9.11
CA LEU A 63 -9.99 -4.24 -8.10
C LEU A 63 -11.39 -4.87 -8.23
N LEU A 64 -12.26 -4.34 -9.11
CA LEU A 64 -13.65 -4.79 -9.22
C LEU A 64 -13.79 -6.30 -9.51
N TRP A 65 -12.88 -6.86 -10.28
CA TRP A 65 -12.89 -8.28 -10.64
C TRP A 65 -12.46 -9.22 -9.51
N ALA A 66 -11.64 -8.72 -8.57
CA ALA A 66 -11.11 -9.53 -7.48
C ALA A 66 -12.13 -9.71 -6.36
N HIS A 67 -12.21 -10.90 -5.81
CA HIS A 67 -13.03 -11.22 -4.64
C HIS A 67 -12.20 -11.18 -3.35
N LYS A 68 -10.92 -11.49 -3.43
CA LYS A 68 -9.97 -11.51 -2.31
C LYS A 68 -8.80 -10.60 -2.58
N VAL A 69 -8.70 -9.55 -1.80
CA VAL A 69 -7.69 -8.49 -1.96
C VAL A 69 -6.82 -8.46 -0.72
N ALA A 70 -5.50 -8.51 -0.89
CA ALA A 70 -4.56 -8.19 0.18
C ALA A 70 -4.13 -6.73 0.04
N LEU A 71 -4.23 -5.94 1.10
CA LEU A 71 -3.82 -4.54 1.08
C LEU A 71 -3.31 -4.08 2.45
N TYR A 72 -2.43 -3.07 2.44
CA TYR A 72 -2.01 -2.42 3.66
C TYR A 72 -3.10 -1.46 4.18
N LEU A 73 -3.20 -1.31 5.48
CA LEU A 73 -4.02 -0.27 6.10
C LEU A 73 -3.15 0.96 6.35
N SER A 74 -3.50 2.05 5.71
CA SER A 74 -2.73 3.29 5.73
C SER A 74 -2.73 3.97 7.10
N ARG A 75 -1.66 4.70 7.39
CA ARG A 75 -1.53 5.56 8.56
C ARG A 75 -0.91 6.92 8.20
N GLY A 76 -1.20 7.93 9.00
CA GLY A 76 -0.56 9.24 8.88
C GLY A 76 -0.72 9.87 7.50
N ASP A 77 0.39 10.11 6.83
CA ASP A 77 0.46 10.75 5.51
C ASP A 77 0.62 9.75 4.35
N GLU A 78 0.47 8.46 4.63
CA GLU A 78 0.44 7.44 3.57
C GLU A 78 -0.78 7.63 2.66
N PRO A 79 -0.69 7.22 1.38
CA PRO A 79 -1.86 7.13 0.52
C PRO A 79 -2.98 6.34 1.20
N ASP A 80 -4.17 6.91 1.30
CA ASP A 80 -5.28 6.30 2.04
C ASP A 80 -5.73 4.99 1.38
N THR A 81 -5.80 3.95 2.20
CA THR A 81 -6.31 2.62 1.84
C THR A 81 -7.40 2.13 2.79
N VAL A 82 -7.62 2.83 3.92
CA VAL A 82 -8.66 2.42 4.88
C VAL A 82 -10.03 2.60 4.26
N GLY A 83 -10.32 3.75 3.65
CA GLY A 83 -11.57 3.98 2.93
C GLY A 83 -11.77 3.02 1.76
N LEU A 84 -10.70 2.67 1.05
CA LEU A 84 -10.74 1.64 0.00
C LEU A 84 -11.08 0.26 0.58
N ALA A 85 -10.45 -0.14 1.68
CA ALA A 85 -10.72 -1.40 2.36
C ALA A 85 -12.17 -1.49 2.83
N ASP A 86 -12.69 -0.43 3.44
CA ASP A 86 -14.10 -0.34 3.88
C ASP A 86 -15.06 -0.52 2.70
N THR A 87 -14.79 0.16 1.59
CA THR A 87 -15.60 0.04 0.37
C THR A 87 -15.60 -1.38 -0.17
N LEU A 88 -14.44 -2.03 -0.24
CA LEU A 88 -14.33 -3.42 -0.69
C LEU A 88 -15.13 -4.37 0.20
N VAL A 89 -15.04 -4.21 1.52
CA VAL A 89 -15.82 -5.02 2.48
C VAL A 89 -17.32 -4.77 2.31
N MET A 90 -17.76 -3.52 2.15
CA MET A 90 -19.16 -3.19 1.89
C MET A 90 -19.69 -3.81 0.59
N MET A 91 -18.83 -4.01 -0.40
CA MET A 91 -19.15 -4.71 -1.65
C MET A 91 -19.13 -6.23 -1.53
N GLY A 92 -18.93 -6.78 -0.33
CA GLY A 92 -18.88 -8.22 -0.09
C GLY A 92 -17.55 -8.88 -0.45
N LYS A 93 -16.50 -8.12 -0.69
CA LYS A 93 -15.16 -8.65 -0.95
C LYS A 93 -14.45 -8.98 0.36
N GLN A 94 -13.53 -9.94 0.31
CA GLN A 94 -12.68 -10.31 1.44
C GLN A 94 -11.37 -9.53 1.36
N VAL A 95 -11.03 -8.84 2.45
CA VAL A 95 -9.83 -8.03 2.55
C VAL A 95 -8.88 -8.62 3.57
N LEU A 96 -7.67 -8.93 3.12
CA LEU A 96 -6.58 -9.44 3.95
C LEU A 96 -5.64 -8.28 4.26
N ALA A 97 -5.42 -7.98 5.54
CA ALA A 97 -4.57 -6.88 5.97
C ALA A 97 -3.41 -7.36 6.85
N PRO A 98 -2.26 -6.66 6.83
CA PRO A 98 -1.09 -7.01 7.64
C PRO A 98 -1.36 -6.98 9.14
N VAL A 99 -0.76 -7.91 9.86
CA VAL A 99 -0.66 -7.93 11.32
C VAL A 99 0.80 -7.95 11.71
N LEU A 100 1.23 -7.00 12.51
CA LEU A 100 2.61 -6.83 12.95
C LEU A 100 2.81 -7.13 14.44
N THR A 101 1.72 -7.25 15.20
CA THR A 101 1.77 -7.48 16.65
C THR A 101 0.99 -8.71 17.08
N ASP A 102 1.34 -9.21 18.25
CA ASP A 102 0.65 -10.35 18.91
C ASP A 102 -0.66 -9.94 19.64
N GLY A 103 -1.06 -8.67 19.55
CA GLY A 103 -2.19 -8.11 20.31
C GLY A 103 -1.84 -7.65 21.72
N HIS A 104 -0.65 -7.91 22.21
CA HIS A 104 -0.10 -7.46 23.50
C HIS A 104 0.96 -6.36 23.32
N GLY A 105 1.13 -5.87 22.10
CA GLY A 105 2.10 -4.82 21.76
C GLY A 105 3.49 -5.34 21.38
N HIS A 106 3.72 -6.65 21.34
CA HIS A 106 4.98 -7.24 20.90
C HIS A 106 4.97 -7.42 19.38
N SER A 107 6.11 -7.12 18.76
CA SER A 107 6.33 -7.35 17.33
C SER A 107 6.33 -8.84 16.99
N LEU A 108 5.65 -9.21 15.93
CA LEU A 108 5.78 -10.55 15.35
C LEU A 108 7.10 -10.68 14.59
N HIS A 109 7.76 -11.84 14.69
CA HIS A 109 8.99 -12.12 13.95
C HIS A 109 8.73 -12.35 12.45
N GLU A 110 7.64 -13.07 12.16
CA GLU A 110 7.24 -13.41 10.81
C GLU A 110 6.09 -12.51 10.33
N PRO A 111 6.01 -12.18 9.04
CA PRO A 111 4.84 -11.55 8.47
C PRO A 111 3.57 -12.35 8.74
N ALA A 112 2.50 -11.66 9.08
CA ALA A 112 1.21 -12.26 9.36
C ALA A 112 0.07 -11.42 8.80
N TRP A 113 -1.09 -12.02 8.65
CA TRP A 113 -2.29 -11.43 8.10
C TRP A 113 -3.49 -11.66 9.01
N ALA A 114 -4.52 -10.87 8.82
CA ALA A 114 -5.85 -11.15 9.34
C ALA A 114 -6.92 -10.61 8.39
N TRP A 115 -8.12 -11.18 8.44
CA TRP A 115 -9.25 -10.68 7.69
C TRP A 115 -9.74 -9.36 8.28
N TYR A 116 -9.88 -8.36 7.44
CA TYR A 116 -10.39 -7.04 7.79
C TYR A 116 -11.90 -6.99 7.58
N ASP A 117 -12.65 -6.56 8.61
CA ASP A 117 -14.11 -6.48 8.57
C ASP A 117 -14.66 -5.04 8.59
N GLY A 118 -13.77 -4.05 8.57
CA GLY A 118 -14.14 -2.63 8.60
C GLY A 118 -14.53 -2.09 9.98
N LYS A 119 -14.52 -2.90 11.04
CA LYS A 119 -15.02 -2.51 12.37
C LYS A 119 -14.05 -2.85 13.49
N ASN A 120 -13.59 -4.09 13.55
CA ASN A 120 -12.77 -4.59 14.63
C ASN A 120 -11.29 -4.36 14.33
N VAL A 121 -10.79 -3.19 14.70
CA VAL A 121 -9.44 -2.72 14.43
C VAL A 121 -8.80 -2.23 15.71
N ARG A 122 -7.51 -2.51 15.88
CA ARG A 122 -6.67 -1.95 16.93
C ARG A 122 -5.54 -1.12 16.31
N THR A 123 -4.95 -0.24 17.11
CA THR A 123 -3.70 0.43 16.74
C THR A 123 -2.52 -0.46 17.10
N GLY A 124 -1.78 -0.91 16.09
CA GLY A 124 -0.58 -1.72 16.26
C GLY A 124 0.70 -0.90 16.33
N LEU A 125 1.84 -1.54 16.03
CA LEU A 125 3.15 -0.87 15.99
C LEU A 125 3.14 0.30 15.01
N TRP A 126 3.87 1.36 15.37
CA TRP A 126 4.04 2.57 14.56
C TRP A 126 2.71 3.21 14.12
N GLN A 127 1.65 3.07 14.91
CA GLN A 127 0.31 3.59 14.60
C GLN A 127 -0.34 2.92 13.38
N ILE A 128 0.11 1.73 12.98
CA ILE A 128 -0.50 0.97 11.88
C ILE A 128 -1.79 0.32 12.36
N PRO A 129 -2.93 0.55 11.70
CA PRO A 129 -4.16 -0.18 12.04
C PRO A 129 -4.01 -1.68 11.77
N GLU A 130 -4.50 -2.51 12.66
CA GLU A 130 -4.49 -3.96 12.51
C GLU A 130 -5.87 -4.55 12.77
N PRO A 131 -6.35 -5.50 11.96
CA PRO A 131 -7.59 -6.21 12.26
C PRO A 131 -7.49 -6.98 13.59
N ILE A 132 -8.58 -6.93 14.38
CA ILE A 132 -8.77 -7.80 15.54
C ILE A 132 -9.51 -9.05 15.05
N ALA A 133 -8.77 -10.03 14.58
CA ALA A 133 -9.27 -11.28 14.04
C ALA A 133 -8.20 -12.38 14.24
N PRO A 134 -8.51 -13.66 14.04
CA PRO A 134 -7.51 -14.70 14.09
C PRO A 134 -6.32 -14.41 13.17
N VAL A 135 -5.11 -14.49 13.73
CA VAL A 135 -3.87 -14.24 12.99
C VAL A 135 -3.57 -15.40 12.07
N LEU A 136 -3.32 -15.09 10.81
CA LEU A 136 -2.99 -16.03 9.75
C LEU A 136 -1.50 -15.94 9.41
N PRO A 137 -0.87 -17.02 8.99
CA PRO A 137 0.56 -17.02 8.64
C PRO A 137 0.83 -16.19 7.39
N ALA A 138 2.11 -15.90 7.11
CA ALA A 138 2.55 -15.20 5.91
C ALA A 138 2.01 -15.84 4.62
N SER A 139 1.90 -17.18 4.60
CA SER A 139 1.35 -17.94 3.46
C SER A 139 -0.13 -17.66 3.15
N ALA A 140 -0.86 -17.01 4.05
CA ALA A 140 -2.24 -16.62 3.76
C ALA A 140 -2.37 -15.68 2.53
N ILE A 141 -1.29 -15.00 2.13
CA ILE A 141 -1.26 -14.21 0.90
C ILE A 141 -1.59 -15.03 -0.36
N THR A 142 -1.43 -16.35 -0.31
CA THR A 142 -1.72 -17.24 -1.46
C THR A 142 -3.18 -17.21 -1.90
N VAL A 143 -4.10 -16.81 -1.01
CA VAL A 143 -5.52 -16.69 -1.37
C VAL A 143 -5.85 -15.38 -2.08
N ALA A 144 -4.97 -14.40 -2.01
CA ALA A 144 -5.20 -13.09 -2.63
C ALA A 144 -5.12 -13.19 -4.16
N GLU A 145 -6.06 -12.54 -4.82
CA GLU A 145 -6.13 -12.43 -6.29
C GLU A 145 -5.41 -11.17 -6.77
N VAL A 146 -5.20 -10.20 -5.86
CA VAL A 146 -4.43 -8.99 -6.10
C VAL A 146 -3.85 -8.49 -4.78
N VAL A 147 -2.68 -7.84 -4.85
CA VAL A 147 -2.01 -7.28 -3.66
C VAL A 147 -1.75 -5.79 -3.87
N LEU A 148 -2.22 -4.95 -2.95
CA LEU A 148 -1.79 -3.55 -2.84
C LEU A 148 -0.76 -3.44 -1.73
N CYS A 149 0.48 -3.25 -2.09
CA CYS A 149 1.55 -3.06 -1.11
C CYS A 149 1.88 -1.58 -0.91
N SER A 150 2.29 -1.21 0.30
CA SER A 150 2.79 0.14 0.56
C SER A 150 4.18 0.31 -0.05
N ALA A 151 4.41 1.49 -0.61
CA ALA A 151 5.72 1.92 -1.08
C ALA A 151 5.88 3.43 -0.91
N LEU A 152 7.10 3.87 -0.69
CA LEU A 152 7.46 5.29 -0.73
C LEU A 152 7.63 5.75 -2.18
N LEU A 153 8.29 4.93 -2.98
CA LEU A 153 8.56 5.17 -4.39
C LEU A 153 8.41 3.89 -5.19
N VAL A 154 7.96 4.03 -6.42
CA VAL A 154 7.88 2.95 -7.41
C VAL A 154 8.40 3.49 -8.73
N ASP A 155 9.25 2.75 -9.42
CA ASP A 155 9.66 3.09 -10.77
C ASP A 155 8.77 2.43 -11.84
N ARG A 156 9.02 2.77 -13.10
CA ARG A 156 8.24 2.21 -14.22
C ARG A 156 8.51 0.74 -14.51
N ALA A 157 9.59 0.19 -13.98
CA ALA A 157 9.93 -1.23 -14.09
C ALA A 157 9.31 -2.06 -12.95
N GLY A 158 8.63 -1.41 -11.99
CA GLY A 158 7.98 -2.07 -10.87
C GLY A 158 8.87 -2.25 -9.63
N TYR A 159 10.09 -1.71 -9.64
CA TYR A 159 10.91 -1.68 -8.43
C TYR A 159 10.36 -0.69 -7.43
N ARG A 160 10.29 -1.09 -6.17
CA ARG A 160 9.77 -0.24 -5.11
C ARG A 160 10.79 0.00 -4.00
N VAL A 161 10.70 1.16 -3.40
CA VAL A 161 11.39 1.51 -2.16
C VAL A 161 10.35 1.59 -1.04
N GLY A 162 10.45 0.68 -0.08
CA GLY A 162 9.62 0.68 1.12
C GLY A 162 10.28 1.45 2.27
N VAL A 163 9.61 1.45 3.43
CA VAL A 163 10.06 2.15 4.64
C VAL A 163 11.33 1.57 5.28
N GLY A 164 11.75 0.37 4.88
CA GLY A 164 13.01 -0.25 5.32
C GLY A 164 12.87 -1.55 6.12
N GLY A 165 11.67 -1.88 6.60
CA GLY A 165 11.46 -3.09 7.39
C GLY A 165 11.43 -4.42 6.61
N GLY A 166 11.37 -4.37 5.28
CA GLY A 166 11.40 -5.56 4.41
C GLY A 166 10.18 -6.48 4.54
N TRP A 167 9.10 -6.02 5.16
CA TRP A 167 7.92 -6.85 5.40
C TRP A 167 7.32 -7.38 4.09
N TYR A 168 7.10 -6.49 3.11
CA TYR A 168 6.58 -6.89 1.80
C TYR A 168 7.59 -7.70 0.99
N ASP A 169 8.89 -7.45 1.13
CA ASP A 169 9.92 -8.24 0.44
C ASP A 169 9.87 -9.70 0.89
N ARG A 170 9.58 -9.95 2.17
CA ARG A 170 9.41 -11.31 2.70
C ARG A 170 8.10 -11.94 2.28
N VAL A 171 6.98 -11.23 2.40
CA VAL A 171 5.65 -11.84 2.19
C VAL A 171 5.31 -12.04 0.71
N LEU A 172 5.75 -11.14 -0.18
CA LEU A 172 5.46 -11.24 -1.60
C LEU A 172 6.10 -12.45 -2.28
N THR A 173 7.17 -13.03 -1.69
CA THR A 173 7.76 -14.28 -2.19
C THR A 173 6.80 -15.46 -2.09
N GLN A 174 5.81 -15.37 -1.20
CA GLN A 174 4.83 -16.43 -0.95
C GLN A 174 3.53 -16.26 -1.73
N ARG A 175 3.35 -15.15 -2.47
CA ARG A 175 2.14 -14.96 -3.27
C ARG A 175 2.04 -16.00 -4.37
N THR A 176 0.83 -16.31 -4.79
CA THR A 176 0.61 -17.15 -5.95
C THR A 176 1.24 -16.52 -7.20
N PRO A 177 2.01 -17.28 -8.01
CA PRO A 177 2.60 -16.77 -9.24
C PRO A 177 1.55 -16.16 -10.17
N GLY A 178 1.87 -15.00 -10.77
CA GLY A 178 0.97 -14.28 -11.68
C GLY A 178 -0.04 -13.36 -11.00
N VAL A 179 -0.16 -13.39 -9.67
CA VAL A 179 -0.99 -12.44 -8.93
C VAL A 179 -0.40 -11.03 -9.04
N PRO A 180 -1.19 -10.03 -9.50
CA PRO A 180 -0.73 -8.65 -9.63
C PRO A 180 -0.38 -8.03 -8.27
N VAL A 181 0.64 -7.16 -8.28
CA VAL A 181 1.04 -6.34 -7.14
C VAL A 181 1.02 -4.87 -7.54
#